data_648f3ef00647e51d0167d4eeb75453ba
#
_entry.id   648f3ef00647e51d0167d4eeb75453ba
#
_cell.length_a   1.000
_cell.length_b   1.000
_cell.length_c   1.000
_cell.angle_alpha   90.00
_cell.angle_beta   90.00
_cell.angle_gamma   90.00
#
_symmetry.space_group_name_H-M   'P 1'
#
loop_
_entity.id
_entity.type
_entity.pdbx_description
1 polymer ?
#
loop_
_entity_poly.entity_id
_entity_poly.type
_entity_poly.pdbx_seq_one_letter_code
_entity_poly.pdbx_strand_id
1 'polypeptide(L)' 'MFRLSNKIVQVNFQDHTEILLNSENRFVTYVNKKGERSTMPLN' A
#
# COMPACT_ATOMS: atom_id res chain seq x y z
N MET A 1 -19.92 -10.77 4.86
CA MET A 1 -19.62 -10.89 4.40
C MET A 1 -18.91 -10.41 3.82
N PHE A 2 -18.30 -10.43 3.49
CA PHE A 2 -17.50 -10.05 3.08
C PHE A 2 -17.21 -9.96 2.05
N ARG A 3 -17.07 -9.67 1.49
CA ARG A 3 -16.69 -9.70 0.60
C ARG A 3 -15.77 -9.13 0.28
N LEU A 4 -15.23 -9.33 -0.05
CA LEU A 4 -14.21 -8.79 -0.25
C LEU A 4 -13.78 -8.51 -1.50
N SER A 5 -14.08 -7.64 -2.18
CA SER A 5 -13.58 -7.36 -3.46
C SER A 5 -12.37 -6.52 -3.39
N ASN A 6 -11.95 -6.17 -2.29
CA ASN A 6 -10.75 -5.35 -2.16
C ASN A 6 -9.53 -6.21 -2.17
N LYS A 7 -8.66 -5.95 -3.11
CA LYS A 7 -7.41 -6.67 -3.16
C LYS A 7 -6.27 -5.76 -2.77
N ILE A 8 -6.14 -5.52 -1.51
CA ILE A 8 -5.09 -4.65 -1.00
C ILE A 8 -3.98 -5.51 -0.45
N VAL A 9 -2.79 -5.32 -0.99
CA VAL A 9 -1.62 -6.05 -0.54
C VAL A 9 -0.79 -5.13 0.34
N GLN A 10 -0.53 -5.57 1.53
CA GLN A 10 0.25 -4.78 2.47
C GLN A 10 1.53 -5.52 2.79
N VAL A 11 2.65 -4.84 2.60
CA VAL A 11 3.96 -5.42 2.84
C VAL A 11 4.65 -4.60 3.90
N ASN A 12 5.09 -5.26 4.97
CA ASN A 12 5.80 -4.60 6.04
C ASN A 12 7.26 -5.01 6.00
N PHE A 13 8.13 -4.03 6.08
CA PHE A 13 9.56 -4.29 6.09
C PHE A 13 10.11 -4.10 7.48
N GLN A 14 11.28 -4.65 7.71
CA GLN A 14 11.90 -4.54 9.01
C GLN A 14 12.39 -3.13 9.31
N ASP A 15 12.51 -2.33 8.29
CA ASP A 15 13.01 -0.97 8.46
C ASP A 15 11.89 0.01 8.72
N HIS A 16 10.77 -0.49 9.21
CA HIS A 16 9.61 0.37 9.44
C HIS A 16 9.09 0.95 8.14
N THR A 17 9.38 0.26 7.05
CA THR A 17 8.88 0.66 5.76
C THR A 17 7.64 -0.15 5.43
N GLU A 18 6.70 0.48 4.80
CA GLU A 18 5.46 -0.20 4.49
C GLU A 18 5.01 0.15 3.09
N ILE A 19 4.49 -0.82 2.39
CA ILE A 19 4.00 -0.61 1.04
C ILE A 19 2.59 -1.14 0.96
N LEU A 20 1.69 -0.30 0.52
CA LEU A 20 0.29 -0.67 0.36
C LEU A 20 -0.06 -0.64 -1.12
N LEU A 21 -0.45 -1.77 -1.63
CA LEU A 21 -0.81 -1.87 -3.03
C LEU A 21 -2.31 -1.94 -3.16
N ASN A 22 -2.90 -0.96 -3.78
CA ASN A 22 -4.34 -0.95 -3.97
C ASN A 22 -4.67 -1.29 -5.41
N SER A 23 -5.17 -2.48 -5.62
CA SER A 23 -5.45 -2.94 -6.97
C SER A 23 -6.65 -2.22 -7.57
N GLU A 24 -7.59 -1.88 -6.72
CA GLU A 24 -8.81 -1.28 -7.22
C GLU A 24 -8.57 0.12 -7.75
N ASN A 25 -7.82 0.89 -7.01
CA ASN A 25 -7.54 2.26 -7.42
C ASN A 25 -6.25 2.37 -8.20
N ARG A 26 -5.51 1.27 -8.28
CA ARG A 26 -4.24 1.28 -8.99
C ARG A 26 -3.31 2.34 -8.46
N PHE A 27 -3.20 2.36 -7.14
CA PHE A 27 -2.32 3.29 -6.47
C PHE A 27 -1.41 2.53 -5.54
N VAL A 28 -0.21 3.04 -5.39
CA VAL A 28 0.75 2.44 -4.48
C VAL A 28 1.10 3.47 -3.43
N THR A 29 0.95 3.10 -2.18
CA THR A 29 1.30 3.97 -1.08
C THR A 29 2.57 3.46 -0.44
N TYR A 30 3.59 4.29 -0.41
CA TYR A 30 4.88 3.92 0.14
C TYR A 30 5.13 4.74 1.39
N VAL A 31 5.39 4.07 2.49
CA VAL A 31 5.65 4.72 3.76
C VAL A 31 7.11 4.52 4.13
N ASN A 32 7.81 5.62 4.31
CA ASN A 32 9.21 5.56 4.72
C ASN A 32 9.34 5.24 6.19
N LYS A 33 10.55 4.90 6.56
CA LYS A 33 10.80 4.68 7.98
C LYS A 33 10.65 5.96 8.77
N LYS A 34 10.67 7.09 8.08
CA LYS A 34 10.44 8.37 8.74
C LYS A 34 8.98 8.63 8.97
N GLY A 35 8.13 7.82 8.40
CA GLY A 35 6.71 8.05 8.55
C GLY A 35 6.12 8.86 7.44
N GLU A 36 6.85 9.08 6.37
CA GLU A 36 6.35 9.85 5.24
C GLU A 36 5.64 8.93 4.26
N ARG A 37 4.52 9.37 3.79
CA ARG A 37 3.76 8.59 2.84
C ARG A 37 3.83 9.20 1.46
N SER A 38 3.96 8.34 0.48
CA SER A 38 3.99 8.77 -0.91
C SER A 38 3.03 7.91 -1.70
N THR A 39 2.14 8.56 -2.43
CA THR A 39 1.18 7.85 -3.24
C THR A 39 1.54 8.05 -4.70
N MET A 40 1.59 6.95 -5.44
CA MET A 40 1.92 7.00 -6.85
C MET A 40 0.93 6.18 -7.63
N PRO A 41 0.67 6.57 -8.86
CA PRO A 41 -0.19 5.76 -9.73
C PRO A 41 0.55 4.54 -10.23
N LEU A 42 -0.15 3.44 -10.27
CA LEU A 42 0.45 2.22 -10.76
C LEU A 42 0.70 2.26 -12.24
N ASN A 43 -0.05 3.02 -12.92
CA ASN A 43 0.06 3.03 -14.37
C ASN A 43 1.13 3.97 -14.90
#